data_cd0e210979d71c97f48dc01d2a7b1ade
#
_entry.id   cd0e210979d71c97f48dc01d2a7b1ade
#
_cell.length_a   1.000
_cell.length_b   1.000
_cell.length_c   1.000
_cell.angle_alpha   90.00
_cell.angle_beta   90.00
_cell.angle_gamma   90.00
#
_symmetry.space_group_name_H-M   'P 1'
#
loop_
_entity.id
_entity.type
_entity.pdbx_description
1 polymer ?
#
loop_
_entity_poly.entity_id
_entity_poly.type
_entity_poly.pdbx_seq_one_letter_code
_entity_poly.pdbx_strand_id
1 'polypeptide(L)'
;MFREWKTDIKAELKPGENILKIYFHSPIKVDIPKWDALPYHYEASNDQSENGGVFDKKVSVFARKAGYHYGWDWGPRLVTSGIWRPVYIEAWDDARLSDVFIRQQEVSKNRASIVGEIEVQSDKEIDEATLTVTDAASGRVMAGKTVSLHKGNNKISLPFIIRNPRLWWSNGLGEQHLYDFRTALTINNETSDIQSTKVGIRSLKIINRPDKDGKTFYVELN
;
A
#
# COMPACT_ATOMS: atom_id res chain seq x y z
N MET A 1 10.80 -8.87 4.06
CA MET A 1 10.68 -7.48 3.54
C MET A 1 9.48 -7.40 2.61
N PHE A 2 8.78 -6.29 2.52
CA PHE A 2 7.60 -6.08 1.68
C PHE A 2 6.40 -7.00 1.97
N ARG A 3 6.21 -7.40 3.23
CA ARG A 3 5.00 -8.08 3.70
C ARG A 3 4.47 -7.34 4.92
N GLU A 4 3.17 -7.10 4.90
CA GLU A 4 2.41 -6.76 6.10
C GLU A 4 2.04 -8.06 6.82
N TRP A 5 2.03 -7.98 8.13
CA TRP A 5 1.56 -9.04 9.00
C TRP A 5 0.38 -8.50 9.77
N LYS A 6 -0.76 -9.15 9.63
CA LYS A 6 -1.97 -8.84 10.39
C LYS A 6 -2.35 -10.08 11.18
N THR A 7 -2.61 -9.88 12.45
CA THR A 7 -2.99 -10.97 13.37
C THR A 7 -4.16 -10.48 14.20
N ASP A 8 -5.23 -11.27 14.25
CA ASP A 8 -6.30 -11.05 15.21
C ASP A 8 -5.77 -11.39 16.61
N ILE A 9 -5.80 -10.41 17.50
CA ILE A 9 -5.31 -10.54 18.86
C ILE A 9 -6.42 -10.33 19.90
N LYS A 10 -7.69 -10.25 19.45
CA LYS A 10 -8.82 -9.95 20.35
C LYS A 10 -8.91 -10.91 21.53
N ALA A 11 -8.69 -12.20 21.29
CA ALA A 11 -8.72 -13.22 22.34
C ALA A 11 -7.55 -13.14 23.32
N GLU A 12 -6.44 -12.50 22.91
CA GLU A 12 -5.21 -12.39 23.71
C GLU A 12 -5.17 -11.11 24.57
N LEU A 13 -6.04 -10.15 24.24
CA LEU A 13 -6.06 -8.85 24.94
C LEU A 13 -6.76 -8.97 26.28
N LYS A 14 -6.19 -8.27 27.27
CA LYS A 14 -6.76 -8.13 28.62
C LYS A 14 -6.86 -6.65 29.00
N PRO A 15 -7.78 -6.29 29.94
CA PRO A 15 -7.82 -4.94 30.48
C PRO A 15 -6.49 -4.53 31.11
N GLY A 16 -6.08 -3.28 30.89
CA GLY A 16 -4.82 -2.73 31.40
C GLY A 16 -3.64 -2.97 30.47
N GLU A 17 -2.48 -3.24 31.03
CA GLU A 17 -1.23 -3.37 30.28
C GLU A 17 -1.15 -4.69 29.51
N ASN A 18 -0.78 -4.59 28.23
CA ASN A 18 -0.49 -5.71 27.34
C ASN A 18 0.92 -5.59 26.81
N ILE A 19 1.66 -6.69 26.74
CA ILE A 19 3.05 -6.73 26.29
C ILE A 19 3.14 -7.48 24.96
N LEU A 20 3.60 -6.82 23.90
CA LEU A 20 3.90 -7.43 22.61
C LEU A 20 5.39 -7.78 22.55
N LYS A 21 5.72 -9.06 22.33
CA LYS A 21 7.10 -9.52 22.12
C LYS A 21 7.23 -10.02 20.68
N ILE A 22 8.19 -9.45 19.95
CA ILE A 22 8.48 -9.85 18.55
C ILE A 22 9.90 -10.41 18.52
N TYR A 23 10.04 -11.65 18.07
CA TYR A 23 11.32 -12.31 17.92
C TYR A 23 11.71 -12.42 16.45
N PHE A 24 12.87 -11.88 16.09
CA PHE A 24 13.44 -11.98 14.74
C PHE A 24 14.47 -13.09 14.67
N HIS A 25 14.18 -14.11 13.90
CA HIS A 25 15.18 -15.13 13.58
C HIS A 25 16.28 -14.55 12.69
N SER A 26 17.52 -14.97 12.93
CA SER A 26 18.61 -14.63 12.03
C SER A 26 18.36 -15.26 10.66
N PRO A 27 18.28 -14.48 9.56
CA PRO A 27 18.13 -15.06 8.22
C PRO A 27 19.25 -16.05 7.90
N ILE A 28 20.49 -15.74 8.30
CA ILE A 28 21.63 -16.62 8.08
C ILE A 28 21.43 -17.98 8.73
N LYS A 29 21.07 -18.00 10.03
CA LYS A 29 20.86 -19.26 10.77
C LYS A 29 19.68 -20.09 10.22
N VAL A 30 18.64 -19.44 9.73
CA VAL A 30 17.45 -20.09 9.16
C VAL A 30 17.72 -20.63 7.76
N ASP A 31 18.57 -19.95 6.97
CA ASP A 31 18.73 -20.25 5.55
C ASP A 31 19.92 -21.19 5.27
N ILE A 32 20.91 -21.28 6.16
CA ILE A 32 22.03 -22.25 6.03
C ILE A 32 21.51 -23.71 5.89
N PRO A 33 20.57 -24.21 6.71
CA PRO A 33 20.05 -25.56 6.52
C PRO A 33 19.35 -25.79 5.18
N LYS A 34 18.75 -24.72 4.61
CA LYS A 34 18.13 -24.80 3.27
C LYS A 34 19.18 -24.92 2.18
N TRP A 35 20.29 -24.19 2.31
CA TRP A 35 21.45 -24.30 1.44
C TRP A 35 22.01 -25.72 1.48
N ASP A 36 22.27 -26.24 2.67
CA ASP A 36 22.86 -27.57 2.87
C ASP A 36 21.99 -28.73 2.36
N ALA A 37 20.65 -28.51 2.31
CA ALA A 37 19.69 -29.52 1.83
C ALA A 37 19.57 -29.60 0.31
N LEU A 38 20.10 -28.64 -0.45
CA LEU A 38 19.99 -28.62 -1.90
C LEU A 38 21.11 -29.46 -2.56
N PRO A 39 20.79 -30.23 -3.61
CA PRO A 39 21.79 -30.98 -4.39
C PRO A 39 22.63 -30.08 -5.30
N TYR A 40 22.24 -28.82 -5.47
CA TYR A 40 22.93 -27.78 -6.24
C TYR A 40 22.72 -26.42 -5.58
N HIS A 41 23.59 -25.46 -5.87
CA HIS A 41 23.52 -24.15 -5.26
C HIS A 41 23.19 -23.07 -6.32
N TYR A 42 22.33 -22.14 -5.92
CA TYR A 42 22.01 -20.99 -6.77
C TYR A 42 23.12 -19.95 -6.72
N GLU A 43 23.43 -19.38 -7.86
CA GLU A 43 24.33 -18.24 -7.92
C GLU A 43 23.72 -17.02 -7.22
N ALA A 44 24.52 -16.36 -6.42
CA ALA A 44 24.19 -15.16 -5.68
C ALA A 44 25.41 -14.24 -5.61
N SER A 45 25.76 -13.62 -6.73
CA SER A 45 26.99 -12.83 -6.89
C SER A 45 27.18 -11.73 -5.86
N ASN A 46 26.08 -11.14 -5.37
CA ASN A 46 26.10 -10.07 -4.36
C ASN A 46 26.14 -10.58 -2.91
N ASP A 47 26.10 -11.90 -2.67
CA ASP A 47 26.23 -12.44 -1.33
C ASP A 47 27.72 -12.65 -1.01
N GLN A 48 28.27 -11.72 -0.25
CA GLN A 48 29.65 -11.79 0.24
C GLN A 48 29.74 -12.69 1.48
N SER A 49 29.37 -13.95 1.31
CA SER A 49 29.29 -14.94 2.39
C SER A 49 30.61 -15.17 3.11
N GLU A 50 31.74 -15.07 2.41
CA GLU A 50 33.10 -15.14 2.95
C GLU A 50 33.37 -14.06 4.01
N ASN A 51 32.83 -12.85 3.82
CA ASN A 51 32.95 -11.74 4.78
C ASN A 51 32.04 -11.89 6.00
N GLY A 52 31.14 -12.86 5.97
CA GLY A 52 30.15 -13.12 7.05
C GLY A 52 30.46 -14.36 7.88
N GLY A 53 31.62 -15.01 7.67
CA GLY A 53 32.01 -16.22 8.40
C GLY A 53 31.18 -17.47 8.05
N VAL A 54 30.51 -17.47 6.90
CA VAL A 54 29.73 -18.62 6.40
C VAL A 54 30.33 -19.20 5.10
N PHE A 55 31.53 -18.83 4.79
CA PHE A 55 32.37 -19.28 3.65
C PHE A 55 31.62 -19.13 2.31
N ASP A 56 31.39 -20.23 1.60
CA ASP A 56 30.74 -20.29 0.30
C ASP A 56 29.19 -20.31 0.35
N LYS A 57 28.61 -20.33 1.55
CA LYS A 57 27.15 -20.45 1.72
C LYS A 57 26.43 -19.15 1.41
N LYS A 58 26.15 -18.94 0.13
CA LYS A 58 25.44 -17.76 -0.40
C LYS A 58 23.93 -17.92 -0.21
N VAL A 59 23.44 -17.53 0.96
CA VAL A 59 22.05 -17.80 1.40
C VAL A 59 21.06 -16.69 1.07
N SER A 60 21.47 -15.59 0.44
CA SER A 60 20.61 -14.45 0.11
C SER A 60 19.39 -14.81 -0.72
N VAL A 61 19.47 -15.85 -1.53
CA VAL A 61 18.38 -16.34 -2.40
C VAL A 61 17.19 -16.92 -1.63
N PHE A 62 17.36 -17.35 -0.39
CA PHE A 62 16.31 -17.94 0.44
C PHE A 62 15.54 -16.93 1.25
N ALA A 63 16.10 -15.74 1.47
CA ALA A 63 15.48 -14.71 2.28
C ALA A 63 14.79 -13.66 1.43
N ARG A 64 13.61 -13.23 1.86
CA ARG A 64 12.91 -12.11 1.25
C ARG A 64 13.46 -10.77 1.76
N LYS A 65 14.74 -10.54 1.50
CA LYS A 65 15.50 -9.34 1.84
C LYS A 65 16.12 -8.75 0.59
N ALA A 66 16.43 -7.46 0.62
CA ALA A 66 17.19 -6.87 -0.47
C ALA A 66 18.60 -7.44 -0.52
N GLY A 67 19.09 -7.76 -1.73
CA GLY A 67 20.38 -8.41 -1.94
C GLY A 67 21.57 -7.64 -1.34
N TYR A 68 21.52 -6.30 -1.34
CA TYR A 68 22.56 -5.46 -0.78
C TYR A 68 22.80 -5.61 0.74
N HIS A 69 21.87 -6.21 1.51
CA HIS A 69 22.13 -6.56 2.90
C HIS A 69 23.19 -7.66 3.05
N TYR A 70 23.37 -8.46 2.02
CA TYR A 70 24.35 -9.55 2.01
C TYR A 70 25.73 -9.13 1.52
N GLY A 71 25.92 -7.84 1.24
CA GLY A 71 27.13 -7.21 0.79
C GLY A 71 27.01 -6.58 -0.60
N TRP A 72 27.93 -5.71 -0.91
CA TRP A 72 28.09 -5.06 -2.21
C TRP A 72 29.55 -4.69 -2.39
N ASP A 73 30.01 -4.31 -3.61
CA ASP A 73 31.40 -4.00 -3.91
C ASP A 73 32.02 -2.98 -2.94
N TRP A 74 31.22 -2.01 -2.51
CA TRP A 74 31.62 -0.93 -1.60
C TRP A 74 30.87 -0.97 -0.25
N GLY A 75 29.97 -1.89 -0.06
CA GLY A 75 29.07 -1.95 1.11
C GLY A 75 29.32 -3.19 1.98
N PRO A 76 29.35 -3.04 3.32
CA PRO A 76 29.55 -4.16 4.22
C PRO A 76 28.38 -5.13 4.20
N ARG A 77 28.64 -6.39 4.55
CA ARG A 77 27.64 -7.42 4.74
C ARG A 77 26.96 -7.26 6.11
N LEU A 78 25.77 -6.63 6.12
CA LEU A 78 24.97 -6.39 7.34
C LEU A 78 23.56 -6.96 7.20
N VAL A 79 23.42 -8.24 7.49
CA VAL A 79 22.14 -8.96 7.36
C VAL A 79 21.28 -8.75 8.60
N THR A 80 20.81 -7.54 8.79
CA THR A 80 19.99 -7.13 9.93
C THR A 80 18.52 -7.54 9.76
N SER A 81 17.78 -7.63 10.86
CA SER A 81 16.33 -7.83 10.89
C SER A 81 15.70 -6.88 11.89
N GLY A 82 14.51 -6.39 11.57
CA GLY A 82 13.82 -5.45 12.44
C GLY A 82 12.54 -4.90 11.82
N ILE A 83 11.80 -4.16 12.62
CA ILE A 83 10.62 -3.41 12.19
C ILE A 83 11.11 -2.08 11.63
N TRP A 84 10.74 -1.76 10.41
CA TRP A 84 11.11 -0.50 9.74
C TRP A 84 9.91 0.36 9.34
N ARG A 85 8.69 -0.14 9.59
CA ARG A 85 7.44 0.57 9.42
C ARG A 85 6.66 0.60 10.74
N PRO A 86 5.67 1.49 10.88
CA PRO A 86 4.84 1.55 12.08
C PRO A 86 4.19 0.21 12.42
N VAL A 87 4.06 -0.03 13.71
CA VAL A 87 3.23 -1.10 14.28
C VAL A 87 2.08 -0.42 15.00
N TYR A 88 0.86 -0.84 14.71
CA TYR A 88 -0.33 -0.27 15.31
C TYR A 88 -1.38 -1.35 15.56
N ILE A 89 -2.32 -1.05 16.41
CA ILE A 89 -3.50 -1.88 16.66
C ILE A 89 -4.68 -1.15 16.04
N GLU A 90 -5.43 -1.86 15.21
CA GLU A 90 -6.72 -1.42 14.69
C GLU A 90 -7.83 -2.10 15.48
N ALA A 91 -8.83 -1.33 15.92
CA ALA A 91 -10.02 -1.84 16.57
C ALA A 91 -11.24 -1.25 15.88
N TRP A 92 -12.25 -2.09 15.66
CA TRP A 92 -13.53 -1.70 15.08
C TRP A 92 -14.64 -2.57 15.65
N ASP A 93 -15.88 -2.13 15.52
CA ASP A 93 -17.05 -2.87 16.01
C ASP A 93 -17.63 -3.76 14.92
N ASP A 94 -18.53 -3.21 14.09
CA ASP A 94 -19.30 -3.99 13.12
C ASP A 94 -18.68 -4.04 11.73
N ALA A 95 -18.14 -2.89 11.27
CA ALA A 95 -17.53 -2.76 9.96
C ALA A 95 -16.50 -1.62 9.92
N ARG A 96 -15.54 -1.71 8.99
CA ARG A 96 -14.50 -0.72 8.75
C ARG A 96 -14.18 -0.55 7.28
N LEU A 97 -13.56 0.56 6.93
CA LEU A 97 -12.92 0.77 5.63
C LEU A 97 -11.59 -0.02 5.60
N SER A 98 -11.51 -1.07 4.80
CA SER A 98 -10.29 -1.87 4.69
C SER A 98 -9.33 -1.33 3.62
N ASP A 99 -9.86 -0.67 2.59
CA ASP A 99 -9.10 0.05 1.57
C ASP A 99 -9.94 1.15 0.91
N VAL A 100 -9.29 2.25 0.54
CA VAL A 100 -9.90 3.35 -0.23
C VAL A 100 -8.93 3.78 -1.32
N PHE A 101 -9.28 3.45 -2.56
CA PHE A 101 -8.52 3.86 -3.72
C PHE A 101 -9.28 4.89 -4.56
N ILE A 102 -8.70 6.07 -4.74
CA ILE A 102 -9.26 7.15 -5.55
C ILE A 102 -8.68 7.05 -6.97
N ARG A 103 -9.39 6.30 -7.81
CA ARG A 103 -8.95 6.03 -9.19
C ARG A 103 -9.36 7.15 -10.14
N GLN A 104 -8.38 7.66 -10.87
CA GLN A 104 -8.59 8.63 -11.94
C GLN A 104 -8.83 7.87 -13.25
N GLN A 105 -9.96 8.13 -13.93
CA GLN A 105 -10.29 7.51 -15.20
C GLN A 105 -9.84 8.38 -16.38
N GLU A 106 -10.36 9.61 -16.43
CA GLU A 106 -10.04 10.58 -17.45
C GLU A 106 -9.74 11.92 -16.79
N VAL A 107 -8.63 12.54 -17.16
CA VAL A 107 -8.21 13.83 -16.63
C VAL A 107 -7.88 14.77 -17.77
N SER A 108 -8.44 15.97 -17.70
CA SER A 108 -8.13 17.10 -18.56
C SER A 108 -8.12 18.40 -17.73
N LYS A 109 -7.73 19.50 -18.34
CA LYS A 109 -7.76 20.83 -17.68
C LYS A 109 -9.15 21.24 -17.19
N ASN A 110 -10.22 20.79 -17.88
CA ASN A 110 -11.59 21.20 -17.59
C ASN A 110 -12.36 20.18 -16.75
N ARG A 111 -11.91 18.94 -16.70
CA ARG A 111 -12.66 17.85 -16.07
C ARG A 111 -11.75 16.70 -15.64
N ALA A 112 -11.99 16.17 -14.46
CA ALA A 112 -11.47 14.90 -14.02
C ALA A 112 -12.64 13.96 -13.64
N SER A 113 -12.69 12.79 -14.25
CA SER A 113 -13.61 11.70 -13.91
C SER A 113 -12.90 10.77 -12.93
N ILE A 114 -13.47 10.64 -11.75
CA ILE A 114 -12.88 9.91 -10.62
C ILE A 114 -13.84 8.83 -10.16
N VAL A 115 -13.30 7.72 -9.67
CA VAL A 115 -14.07 6.69 -8.96
C VAL A 115 -13.38 6.42 -7.62
N GLY A 116 -14.12 6.59 -6.54
CA GLY A 116 -13.75 6.04 -5.24
C GLY A 116 -14.04 4.54 -5.24
N GLU A 117 -13.00 3.73 -5.27
CA GLU A 117 -13.09 2.28 -5.08
C GLU A 117 -12.86 1.99 -3.61
N ILE A 118 -13.90 1.55 -2.92
CA ILE A 118 -13.94 1.41 -1.46
C ILE A 118 -14.14 -0.05 -1.13
N GLU A 119 -13.27 -0.59 -0.29
CA GLU A 119 -13.44 -1.91 0.30
C GLU A 119 -13.87 -1.76 1.77
N VAL A 120 -14.96 -2.43 2.11
CA VAL A 120 -15.51 -2.45 3.47
C VAL A 120 -15.48 -3.89 3.98
N GLN A 121 -14.79 -4.09 5.09
CA GLN A 121 -14.84 -5.34 5.84
C GLN A 121 -15.97 -5.24 6.87
N SER A 122 -16.90 -6.19 6.82
CA SER A 122 -17.99 -6.28 7.79
C SER A 122 -17.96 -7.62 8.53
N ASP A 123 -18.18 -7.60 9.84
CA ASP A 123 -18.21 -8.81 10.67
C ASP A 123 -19.61 -9.46 10.71
N LYS A 124 -20.64 -8.76 10.19
CA LYS A 124 -22.04 -9.22 10.11
C LYS A 124 -22.74 -8.67 8.88
N GLU A 125 -23.95 -9.15 8.62
CA GLU A 125 -24.88 -8.54 7.66
C GLU A 125 -25.37 -7.18 8.19
N ILE A 126 -25.37 -6.14 7.33
CA ILE A 126 -25.85 -4.80 7.65
C ILE A 126 -26.78 -4.36 6.51
N ASP A 127 -28.04 -4.14 6.82
CA ASP A 127 -29.07 -3.80 5.83
C ASP A 127 -28.84 -2.41 5.22
N GLU A 128 -28.38 -1.45 6.04
CA GLU A 128 -28.19 -0.08 5.61
C GLU A 128 -26.89 0.51 6.16
N ALA A 129 -25.98 0.81 5.26
CA ALA A 129 -24.75 1.55 5.52
C ALA A 129 -24.59 2.66 4.47
N THR A 130 -24.17 3.84 4.87
CA THR A 130 -23.94 4.96 3.97
C THR A 130 -22.44 5.23 3.84
N LEU A 131 -21.99 5.28 2.59
CA LEU A 131 -20.63 5.68 2.23
C LEU A 131 -20.65 7.06 1.60
N THR A 132 -19.77 7.95 2.05
CA THR A 132 -19.59 9.30 1.47
C THR A 132 -18.13 9.58 1.21
N VAL A 133 -17.86 10.27 0.10
CA VAL A 133 -16.54 10.85 -0.21
C VAL A 133 -16.68 12.36 -0.19
N THR A 134 -15.93 13.03 0.67
CA THR A 134 -15.98 14.48 0.88
C THR A 134 -14.62 15.09 0.60
N ASP A 135 -14.56 16.18 -0.14
CA ASP A 135 -13.34 16.99 -0.24
C ASP A 135 -13.12 17.75 1.08
N ALA A 136 -12.04 17.43 1.78
CA ALA A 136 -11.78 17.95 3.11
C ALA A 136 -11.54 19.47 3.13
N ALA A 137 -11.01 20.03 2.05
CA ALA A 137 -10.72 21.45 1.96
C ALA A 137 -11.99 22.33 1.83
N SER A 138 -12.97 21.86 1.05
CA SER A 138 -14.23 22.59 0.81
C SER A 138 -15.40 22.09 1.67
N GLY A 139 -15.29 20.94 2.30
CA GLY A 139 -16.39 20.27 2.98
C GLY A 139 -17.48 19.72 2.04
N ARG A 140 -17.25 19.78 0.73
CA ARG A 140 -18.24 19.33 -0.26
C ARG A 140 -18.28 17.82 -0.38
N VAL A 141 -19.46 17.24 -0.29
CA VAL A 141 -19.70 15.83 -0.62
C VAL A 141 -19.57 15.65 -2.14
N MET A 142 -18.60 14.84 -2.56
CA MET A 142 -18.31 14.54 -3.95
C MET A 142 -19.16 13.39 -4.47
N ALA A 143 -19.36 12.37 -3.65
CA ALA A 143 -20.22 11.22 -3.92
C ALA A 143 -20.73 10.62 -2.62
N GLY A 144 -21.89 9.96 -2.68
CA GLY A 144 -22.46 9.20 -1.58
C GLY A 144 -23.38 8.11 -2.08
N LYS A 145 -23.48 7.02 -1.33
CA LYS A 145 -24.35 5.88 -1.64
C LYS A 145 -24.70 5.13 -0.37
N THR A 146 -25.97 4.76 -0.25
CA THR A 146 -26.43 3.80 0.74
C THR A 146 -26.44 2.40 0.13
N VAL A 147 -25.92 1.43 0.86
CA VAL A 147 -25.74 0.04 0.43
C VAL A 147 -26.04 -0.91 1.60
N SER A 148 -26.38 -2.15 1.28
CA SER A 148 -26.29 -3.25 2.23
C SER A 148 -24.87 -3.82 2.22
N LEU A 149 -24.39 -4.30 3.36
CA LEU A 149 -23.10 -4.96 3.50
C LEU A 149 -23.31 -6.41 3.91
N HIS A 150 -22.63 -7.31 3.21
CA HIS A 150 -22.57 -8.71 3.59
C HIS A 150 -21.40 -8.95 4.54
N LYS A 151 -21.51 -9.96 5.37
CA LYS A 151 -20.38 -10.42 6.18
C LYS A 151 -19.18 -10.75 5.28
N GLY A 152 -18.00 -10.20 5.62
CA GLY A 152 -16.78 -10.32 4.85
C GLY A 152 -16.43 -9.04 4.09
N ASN A 153 -15.81 -9.14 2.93
CA ASN A 153 -15.33 -8.01 2.15
C ASN A 153 -16.35 -7.57 1.09
N ASN A 154 -16.70 -6.29 1.11
CA ASN A 154 -17.62 -5.63 0.19
C ASN A 154 -16.88 -4.59 -0.64
N LYS A 155 -17.12 -4.57 -1.96
CA LYS A 155 -16.51 -3.61 -2.89
C LYS A 155 -17.56 -2.66 -3.43
N ILE A 156 -17.36 -1.39 -3.18
CA ILE A 156 -18.28 -0.32 -3.56
C ILE A 156 -17.57 0.70 -4.43
N SER A 157 -18.21 1.10 -5.53
CA SER A 157 -17.70 2.14 -6.41
C SER A 157 -18.55 3.40 -6.31
N LEU A 158 -17.90 4.54 -6.09
CA LEU A 158 -18.50 5.87 -6.00
C LEU A 158 -17.92 6.78 -7.08
N PRO A 159 -18.57 6.92 -8.26
CA PRO A 159 -18.11 7.82 -9.30
C PRO A 159 -18.44 9.29 -8.97
N PHE A 160 -17.53 10.21 -9.29
CA PHE A 160 -17.74 11.65 -9.20
C PHE A 160 -16.88 12.43 -10.20
N ILE A 161 -17.18 13.71 -10.35
CA ILE A 161 -16.51 14.59 -11.31
C ILE A 161 -15.98 15.82 -10.58
N ILE A 162 -14.74 16.17 -10.88
CA ILE A 162 -14.15 17.45 -10.52
C ILE A 162 -14.11 18.32 -11.78
N ARG A 163 -14.79 19.47 -11.74
CA ARG A 163 -14.75 20.47 -12.81
C ARG A 163 -13.59 21.42 -12.59
N ASN A 164 -12.85 21.76 -13.67
CA ASN A 164 -11.66 22.62 -13.63
C ASN A 164 -10.70 22.20 -12.50
N PRO A 165 -10.21 20.96 -12.50
CA PRO A 165 -9.35 20.47 -11.43
C PRO A 165 -8.04 21.23 -11.38
N ARG A 166 -7.54 21.50 -10.17
CA ARG A 166 -6.14 21.90 -9.98
C ARG A 166 -5.28 20.68 -10.23
N LEU A 167 -4.53 20.70 -11.33
CA LEU A 167 -3.70 19.56 -11.73
C LEU A 167 -2.42 19.52 -10.89
N TRP A 168 -2.00 18.31 -10.58
CA TRP A 168 -0.70 18.04 -9.96
C TRP A 168 0.39 18.03 -11.05
N TRP A 169 1.49 18.67 -10.79
CA TRP A 169 2.66 18.72 -11.67
C TRP A 169 3.89 18.16 -10.97
N SER A 170 4.80 17.57 -11.72
CA SER A 170 6.10 17.17 -11.20
C SER A 170 6.95 18.39 -10.83
N ASN A 171 7.97 18.18 -10.02
CA ASN A 171 8.85 19.23 -9.53
C ASN A 171 9.43 20.05 -10.71
N GLY A 172 9.38 21.37 -10.61
CA GLY A 172 9.86 22.31 -11.63
C GLY A 172 8.89 22.59 -12.78
N LEU A 173 7.75 21.87 -12.92
CA LEU A 173 6.78 22.06 -14.01
C LEU A 173 5.48 22.73 -13.58
N GLY A 174 5.24 22.89 -12.30
CA GLY A 174 4.05 23.53 -11.78
C GLY A 174 3.75 23.15 -10.34
N GLU A 175 2.53 23.43 -9.90
CA GLU A 175 2.10 23.20 -8.53
C GLU A 175 1.85 21.70 -8.25
N GLN A 176 2.30 21.20 -7.10
CA GLN A 176 2.04 19.85 -6.62
C GLN A 176 0.76 19.80 -5.78
N HIS A 177 -0.36 20.23 -6.36
CA HIS A 177 -1.63 20.27 -5.65
C HIS A 177 -2.14 18.87 -5.30
N LEU A 178 -2.50 18.66 -4.02
CA LEU A 178 -3.11 17.42 -3.52
C LEU A 178 -4.52 17.72 -3.01
N TYR A 179 -5.49 16.97 -3.54
CA TYR A 179 -6.82 16.87 -2.94
C TYR A 179 -6.76 15.92 -1.75
N ASP A 180 -7.46 16.25 -0.68
CA ASP A 180 -7.63 15.37 0.48
C ASP A 180 -9.10 14.94 0.53
N PHE A 181 -9.35 13.67 0.20
CA PHE A 181 -10.69 13.09 0.22
C PHE A 181 -10.90 12.29 1.51
N ARG A 182 -11.93 12.68 2.27
CA ARG A 182 -12.41 11.91 3.41
C ARG A 182 -13.50 10.97 2.95
N THR A 183 -13.26 9.67 3.12
CA THR A 183 -14.27 8.63 2.94
C THR A 183 -14.78 8.25 4.31
N ALA A 184 -16.10 8.36 4.52
CA ALA A 184 -16.76 7.97 5.76
C ALA A 184 -17.71 6.81 5.51
N LEU A 185 -17.69 5.85 6.44
CA LEU A 185 -18.67 4.78 6.60
C LEU A 185 -19.58 5.12 7.78
N THR A 186 -20.88 5.23 7.52
CA THR A 186 -21.92 5.53 8.53
C THR A 186 -22.87 4.36 8.63
N ILE A 187 -23.17 3.90 9.84
CA ILE A 187 -24.10 2.81 10.15
C ILE A 187 -25.02 3.31 11.26
N ASN A 188 -26.33 3.15 11.13
CA ASN A 188 -27.32 3.64 12.09
C ASN A 188 -27.17 5.14 12.44
N ASN A 189 -26.84 5.97 11.46
CA ASN A 189 -26.56 7.40 11.59
C ASN A 189 -25.33 7.75 12.45
N GLU A 190 -24.50 6.78 12.80
CA GLU A 190 -23.25 6.98 13.51
C GLU A 190 -22.06 6.67 12.59
N THR A 191 -21.02 7.48 12.67
CA THR A 191 -19.79 7.24 11.89
C THR A 191 -19.06 6.04 12.47
N SER A 192 -18.97 4.98 11.69
CA SER A 192 -18.25 3.74 12.04
C SER A 192 -16.76 3.87 11.75
N ASP A 193 -16.39 4.47 10.59
CA ASP A 193 -15.00 4.62 10.22
C ASP A 193 -14.79 5.80 9.25
N ILE A 194 -13.60 6.39 9.28
CA ILE A 194 -13.19 7.47 8.37
C ILE A 194 -11.76 7.25 7.89
N GLN A 195 -11.54 7.35 6.59
CA GLN A 195 -10.22 7.31 5.99
C GLN A 195 -9.97 8.55 5.12
N SER A 196 -8.80 9.19 5.28
CA SER A 196 -8.33 10.29 4.42
C SER A 196 -7.35 9.78 3.37
N THR A 197 -7.58 10.18 2.12
CA THR A 197 -6.73 9.82 0.98
C THR A 197 -6.31 11.05 0.22
N LYS A 198 -4.99 11.34 0.18
CA LYS A 198 -4.43 12.47 -0.58
C LYS A 198 -4.08 12.06 -2.00
N VAL A 199 -4.58 12.80 -2.97
CA VAL A 199 -4.44 12.48 -4.40
C VAL A 199 -4.07 13.70 -5.22
N GLY A 200 -3.01 13.59 -6.02
CA GLY A 200 -2.68 14.57 -7.07
C GLY A 200 -3.40 14.19 -8.37
N ILE A 201 -4.28 15.07 -8.83
CA ILE A 201 -5.03 14.87 -10.08
C ILE A 201 -4.13 15.16 -11.27
N ARG A 202 -3.87 14.15 -12.09
CA ARG A 202 -3.01 14.25 -13.27
C ARG A 202 -3.36 13.24 -14.33
N SER A 203 -3.05 13.54 -15.58
CA SER A 203 -2.93 12.52 -16.64
C SER A 203 -1.47 12.14 -16.83
N LEU A 204 -1.22 10.87 -17.07
CA LEU A 204 0.10 10.35 -17.38
C LEU A 204 -0.02 9.40 -18.56
N LYS A 205 0.72 9.64 -19.64
CA LYS A 205 0.72 8.80 -20.83
C LYS A 205 2.14 8.41 -21.20
N ILE A 206 2.35 7.15 -21.49
CA ILE A 206 3.59 6.68 -22.10
C ILE A 206 3.40 6.75 -23.62
N ILE A 207 4.23 7.52 -24.28
CA ILE A 207 4.21 7.66 -25.74
C ILE A 207 5.32 6.79 -26.32
N ASN A 208 4.88 5.80 -27.11
CA ASN A 208 5.78 4.92 -27.82
C ASN A 208 5.25 4.81 -29.27
N ARG A 209 5.83 5.60 -30.18
CA ARG A 209 5.41 5.69 -31.58
C ARG A 209 6.58 5.43 -32.49
N PRO A 210 6.38 4.76 -33.65
CA PRO A 210 7.40 4.66 -34.67
C PRO A 210 7.85 6.04 -35.15
N ASP A 211 9.14 6.23 -35.38
CA ASP A 211 9.73 7.38 -36.07
C ASP A 211 10.73 6.90 -37.13
N LYS A 212 11.45 7.81 -37.77
CA LYS A 212 12.40 7.48 -38.86
C LYS A 212 13.60 6.67 -38.41
N ASP A 213 13.97 6.73 -37.14
CA ASP A 213 15.17 6.10 -36.58
C ASP A 213 14.84 4.92 -35.65
N GLY A 214 13.51 4.64 -35.38
CA GLY A 214 13.07 3.56 -34.52
C GLY A 214 11.75 3.82 -33.84
N LYS A 215 11.74 4.00 -32.51
CA LYS A 215 10.54 4.33 -31.73
C LYS A 215 10.86 5.35 -30.66
N THR A 216 10.00 6.36 -30.53
CA THR A 216 10.04 7.29 -29.40
C THR A 216 9.64 6.58 -28.11
N PHE A 217 10.20 7.00 -26.99
CA PHE A 217 9.75 6.60 -25.67
C PHE A 217 9.86 7.80 -24.71
N TYR A 218 8.73 8.37 -24.37
CA TYR A 218 8.67 9.46 -23.39
C TYR A 218 7.36 9.44 -22.61
N VAL A 219 7.35 10.20 -21.50
CA VAL A 219 6.18 10.36 -20.64
C VAL A 219 5.58 11.75 -20.85
N GLU A 220 4.28 11.77 -21.11
CA GLU A 220 3.49 12.99 -21.24
C GLU A 220 2.69 13.19 -19.95
N LEU A 221 2.81 14.36 -19.32
CA LEU A 221 2.11 14.75 -18.09
C LEU A 221 1.17 15.92 -18.39
N ASN A 222 -0.15 15.73 -18.17
CA ASN A 222 -1.27 16.69 -18.33
C ASN A 222 -1.51 17.18 -19.77
#